data_139b71c9e346940aa45fc36410a339be
#
_entry.id   139b71c9e346940aa45fc36410a339be
#
_cell.length_a   1.000
_cell.length_b   1.000
_cell.length_c   1.000
_cell.angle_alpha   90.00
_cell.angle_beta   90.00
_cell.angle_gamma   90.00
#
_symmetry.space_group_name_H-M   'P 1'
#
loop_
_entity.id
_entity.type
_entity.pdbx_description
1 polymer ?
#
loop_
_entity_poly.entity_id
_entity_poly.type
_entity_poly.pdbx_seq_one_letter_code
_entity_poly.pdbx_strand_id
1 'polypeptide(L)'
;MKRIAFLTPYKHLPNFKKNVESKYKCLDLSDLTELEQKYSIQTSDYLFSAPNYQKFQITDDFIKNTKISMVVSPSTGTNHIDVSIPVISIKNDKVLENIWSTAEHNLYLMLSLPRNTKNIVELHEKALGILGYGRLGKMIEHICKPIFKNVYTSDINYTDSQFFNETDFLSINVDLRDENIGMIDSEYISKFQK
;
A
#
# COMPACT_ATOMS: atom_id res chain seq x y z
N MET A 1 4.03 8.54 31.58
CA MET A 1 3.93 8.81 30.12
C MET A 1 3.94 7.47 29.41
N LYS A 2 2.98 7.23 28.52
CA LYS A 2 2.90 5.99 27.73
C LYS A 2 4.08 5.89 26.76
N ARG A 3 4.49 4.66 26.42
CA ARG A 3 5.63 4.39 25.52
C ARG A 3 5.16 3.82 24.19
N ILE A 4 5.73 4.32 23.10
CA ILE A 4 5.52 3.78 21.76
C ILE A 4 6.85 3.22 21.25
N ALA A 5 6.87 1.96 20.80
CA ALA A 5 7.96 1.39 20.05
C ALA A 5 7.69 1.55 18.54
N PHE A 6 8.61 2.13 17.83
CA PHE A 6 8.58 2.30 16.38
C PHE A 6 9.46 1.23 15.72
N LEU A 7 8.84 0.30 15.01
CA LEU A 7 9.54 -0.66 14.15
C LEU A 7 9.84 -0.06 12.76
N THR A 8 9.34 1.15 12.52
CA THR A 8 9.45 1.89 11.26
C THR A 8 10.12 3.23 11.53
N PRO A 9 11.06 3.70 10.68
CA PRO A 9 11.68 5.00 10.83
C PRO A 9 10.65 6.13 10.85
N TYR A 10 10.73 7.03 11.81
CA TYR A 10 9.81 8.17 11.92
C TYR A 10 10.52 9.52 12.08
N LYS A 11 11.81 9.50 12.44
CA LYS A 11 12.60 10.72 12.75
C LYS A 11 12.79 11.64 11.56
N HIS A 12 12.67 11.12 10.33
CA HIS A 12 12.72 11.90 9.10
C HIS A 12 11.48 12.76 8.84
N LEU A 13 10.42 12.60 9.66
CA LEU A 13 9.17 13.35 9.58
C LEU A 13 9.10 14.38 10.74
N PRO A 14 9.65 15.61 10.60
CA PRO A 14 9.90 16.51 11.73
C PRO A 14 8.62 16.92 12.48
N ASN A 15 7.52 17.18 11.78
CA ASN A 15 6.25 17.54 12.40
C ASN A 15 5.62 16.36 13.17
N PHE A 16 5.65 15.17 12.58
CA PHE A 16 5.19 13.96 13.23
C PHE A 16 6.03 13.65 14.47
N LYS A 17 7.36 13.67 14.33
CA LYS A 17 8.30 13.49 15.44
C LYS A 17 7.98 14.42 16.60
N LYS A 18 7.92 15.75 16.35
CA LYS A 18 7.59 16.75 17.36
C LYS A 18 6.27 16.44 18.07
N ASN A 19 5.23 16.10 17.32
CA ASN A 19 3.91 15.84 17.87
C ASN A 19 3.86 14.55 18.72
N VAL A 20 4.51 13.48 18.28
CA VAL A 20 4.47 12.21 18.99
C VAL A 20 5.37 12.24 20.24
N GLU A 21 6.58 12.79 20.13
CA GLU A 21 7.52 12.88 21.27
C GLU A 21 7.05 13.84 22.35
N SER A 22 6.18 14.82 22.03
CA SER A 22 5.56 15.68 23.05
C SER A 22 4.53 14.96 23.93
N LYS A 23 3.97 13.84 23.47
CA LYS A 23 2.87 13.11 24.14
C LYS A 23 3.29 11.74 24.65
N TYR A 24 4.30 11.13 24.04
CA TYR A 24 4.72 9.76 24.31
C TYR A 24 6.24 9.67 24.48
N LYS A 25 6.67 8.66 25.24
CA LYS A 25 8.07 8.26 25.25
C LYS A 25 8.32 7.34 24.05
N CYS A 26 9.04 7.83 23.04
CA CYS A 26 9.26 7.12 21.79
C CYS A 26 10.55 6.29 21.85
N LEU A 27 10.49 5.06 21.38
CA LEU A 27 11.60 4.13 21.22
C LEU A 27 11.72 3.79 19.73
N ASP A 28 12.78 4.22 19.08
CA ASP A 28 13.06 3.91 17.68
C ASP A 28 13.85 2.61 17.59
N LEU A 29 13.26 1.61 16.97
CA LEU A 29 13.80 0.26 16.83
C LEU A 29 13.95 -0.12 15.34
N SER A 30 13.79 0.85 14.44
CA SER A 30 13.72 0.60 12.98
C SER A 30 14.98 -0.06 12.40
N ASP A 31 16.14 0.19 13.00
CA ASP A 31 17.43 -0.33 12.54
C ASP A 31 17.84 -1.66 13.20
N LEU A 32 17.01 -2.16 14.14
CA LEU A 32 17.28 -3.39 14.87
C LEU A 32 16.78 -4.62 14.10
N THR A 33 17.40 -5.76 14.37
CA THR A 33 16.92 -7.08 13.92
C THR A 33 15.61 -7.44 14.61
N GLU A 34 14.85 -8.40 14.04
CA GLU A 34 13.61 -8.90 14.63
C GLU A 34 13.78 -9.31 16.10
N LEU A 35 14.85 -10.05 16.40
CA LEU A 35 15.13 -10.54 17.75
C LEU A 35 15.39 -9.38 18.73
N GLU A 36 16.19 -8.40 18.33
CA GLU A 36 16.47 -7.21 19.13
C GLU A 36 15.20 -6.37 19.34
N GLN A 37 14.37 -6.23 18.30
CA GLN A 37 13.08 -5.56 18.41
C GLN A 37 12.18 -6.28 19.42
N LYS A 38 12.06 -7.62 19.34
CA LYS A 38 11.26 -8.44 20.26
C LYS A 38 11.68 -8.25 21.72
N TYR A 39 12.98 -8.16 21.99
CA TYR A 39 13.47 -7.89 23.35
C TYR A 39 13.25 -6.44 23.80
N SER A 40 13.35 -5.49 22.87
CA SER A 40 13.29 -4.07 23.19
C SER A 40 11.86 -3.54 23.45
N ILE A 41 10.84 -4.20 22.91
CA ILE A 41 9.43 -3.74 23.03
C ILE A 41 8.78 -4.06 24.38
N GLN A 42 9.40 -4.85 25.24
CA GLN A 42 8.78 -5.38 26.47
C GLN A 42 8.17 -4.33 27.41
N THR A 43 8.71 -3.13 27.42
CA THR A 43 8.24 -2.03 28.27
C THR A 43 7.34 -1.03 27.53
N SER A 44 7.01 -1.28 26.28
CA SER A 44 6.18 -0.40 25.45
C SER A 44 4.70 -0.69 25.63
N ASP A 45 3.89 0.36 25.59
CA ASP A 45 2.42 0.28 25.68
C ASP A 45 1.79 0.11 24.29
N TYR A 46 2.42 0.69 23.27
CA TYR A 46 1.95 0.70 21.89
C TYR A 46 3.07 0.33 20.93
N LEU A 47 2.70 -0.27 19.79
CA LEU A 47 3.59 -0.60 18.70
C LEU A 47 3.21 0.17 17.44
N PHE A 48 4.18 0.72 16.73
CA PHE A 48 3.96 1.40 15.45
C PHE A 48 4.76 0.69 14.35
N SER A 49 4.07 0.26 13.28
CA SER A 49 4.68 -0.46 12.17
C SER A 49 4.05 -0.11 10.83
N ALA A 50 4.88 0.05 9.80
CA ALA A 50 4.45 0.20 8.42
C ALA A 50 4.95 -0.96 7.55
N PRO A 51 4.15 -1.46 6.59
CA PRO A 51 4.47 -2.67 5.83
C PRO A 51 5.76 -2.55 5.01
N ASN A 52 6.08 -1.36 4.50
CA ASN A 52 7.27 -1.14 3.65
C ASN A 52 8.61 -1.34 4.38
N TYR A 53 8.61 -1.30 5.70
CA TYR A 53 9.80 -1.46 6.53
C TYR A 53 9.81 -2.78 7.30
N GLN A 54 8.67 -3.47 7.33
CA GLN A 54 8.51 -4.69 8.10
C GLN A 54 8.94 -5.91 7.27
N LYS A 55 9.94 -6.65 7.76
CA LYS A 55 10.50 -7.84 7.10
C LYS A 55 9.89 -9.16 7.60
N PHE A 56 9.05 -9.11 8.62
CA PHE A 56 8.39 -10.25 9.24
C PHE A 56 6.97 -9.87 9.65
N GLN A 57 6.14 -10.85 9.89
CA GLN A 57 4.78 -10.64 10.38
C GLN A 57 4.79 -10.41 11.90
N ILE A 58 4.10 -9.36 12.35
CA ILE A 58 3.89 -9.09 13.77
C ILE A 58 2.76 -10.00 14.24
N THR A 59 3.08 -10.98 15.07
CA THR A 59 2.14 -11.98 15.59
C THR A 59 1.96 -11.84 17.10
N ASP A 60 0.99 -12.56 17.67
CA ASP A 60 0.82 -12.65 19.11
C ASP A 60 2.08 -13.18 19.82
N ASP A 61 2.85 -14.08 19.18
CA ASP A 61 4.13 -14.54 19.76
C ASP A 61 5.18 -13.43 19.80
N PHE A 62 5.20 -12.54 18.80
CA PHE A 62 6.14 -11.41 18.80
C PHE A 62 5.89 -10.45 19.96
N ILE A 63 4.62 -10.20 20.32
CA ILE A 63 4.23 -9.30 21.42
C ILE A 63 4.00 -10.02 22.77
N LYS A 64 4.22 -11.31 22.82
CA LYS A 64 4.02 -12.13 24.03
C LYS A 64 4.90 -11.61 25.18
N ASN A 65 4.30 -11.59 26.40
CA ASN A 65 4.95 -11.10 27.60
C ASN A 65 5.32 -9.61 27.59
N THR A 66 4.71 -8.82 26.72
CA THR A 66 4.87 -7.36 26.67
C THR A 66 3.66 -6.65 27.31
N LYS A 67 3.73 -5.32 27.41
CA LYS A 67 2.60 -4.46 27.84
C LYS A 67 1.85 -3.86 26.64
N ILE A 68 2.16 -4.29 25.43
CA ILE A 68 1.55 -3.75 24.22
C ILE A 68 0.06 -4.07 24.22
N SER A 69 -0.76 -3.03 24.15
CA SER A 69 -2.22 -3.11 24.15
C SER A 69 -2.85 -2.71 22.80
N MET A 70 -2.02 -2.25 21.85
CA MET A 70 -2.48 -1.77 20.55
C MET A 70 -1.32 -1.72 19.55
N VAL A 71 -1.59 -2.09 18.30
CA VAL A 71 -0.69 -1.85 17.17
C VAL A 71 -1.27 -0.77 16.27
N VAL A 72 -0.44 0.18 15.84
CA VAL A 72 -0.82 1.28 14.94
C VAL A 72 -0.05 1.15 13.64
N SER A 73 -0.76 1.23 12.51
CA SER A 73 -0.15 1.21 11.18
C SER A 73 -0.60 2.42 10.34
N PRO A 74 0.34 3.16 9.74
CA PRO A 74 0.02 4.29 8.86
C PRO A 74 -0.34 3.84 7.43
N SER A 75 -0.82 2.61 7.27
CA SER A 75 -1.18 2.01 5.98
C SER A 75 -2.64 1.58 5.93
N THR A 76 -3.16 1.37 4.75
CA THR A 76 -4.50 0.79 4.54
C THR A 76 -4.49 -0.73 4.70
N GLY A 77 -3.44 -1.40 4.23
CA GLY A 77 -3.23 -2.84 4.41
C GLY A 77 -2.53 -3.15 5.72
N THR A 78 -2.99 -4.20 6.41
CA THR A 78 -2.45 -4.66 7.70
C THR A 78 -1.97 -6.10 7.66
N ASN A 79 -1.73 -6.67 6.48
CA ASN A 79 -1.33 -8.08 6.29
C ASN A 79 0.00 -8.45 6.98
N HIS A 80 0.81 -7.45 7.35
CA HIS A 80 2.03 -7.63 8.14
C HIS A 80 1.76 -7.72 9.66
N ILE A 81 0.49 -7.63 10.10
CA ILE A 81 0.05 -7.65 11.50
C ILE A 81 -1.02 -8.72 11.65
N ASP A 82 -0.75 -9.71 12.47
CA ASP A 82 -1.66 -10.80 12.82
C ASP A 82 -1.64 -11.00 14.33
N VAL A 83 -2.43 -10.19 15.04
CA VAL A 83 -2.49 -10.15 16.50
C VAL A 83 -3.92 -10.10 17.00
N SER A 84 -4.15 -10.64 18.19
CA SER A 84 -5.46 -10.64 18.86
C SER A 84 -5.84 -9.30 19.51
N ILE A 85 -4.88 -8.38 19.70
CA ILE A 85 -5.11 -7.05 20.28
C ILE A 85 -5.58 -6.05 19.19
N PRO A 86 -6.18 -4.89 19.57
CA PRO A 86 -6.62 -3.88 18.62
C PRO A 86 -5.52 -3.41 17.68
N VAL A 87 -5.85 -3.36 16.37
CA VAL A 87 -5.02 -2.79 15.31
C VAL A 87 -5.71 -1.55 14.76
N ILE A 88 -5.03 -0.40 14.82
CA ILE A 88 -5.51 0.85 14.22
C ILE A 88 -4.72 1.09 12.93
N SER A 89 -5.44 1.28 11.83
CA SER A 89 -4.88 1.65 10.53
C SER A 89 -5.60 2.87 9.97
N ILE A 90 -5.07 3.44 8.89
CA ILE A 90 -5.74 4.53 8.17
C ILE A 90 -6.78 4.01 7.16
N LYS A 91 -7.10 2.72 7.18
CA LYS A 91 -8.14 2.13 6.33
C LYS A 91 -9.47 2.86 6.58
N ASN A 92 -10.12 3.32 5.53
CA ASN A 92 -11.36 4.10 5.56
C ASN A 92 -11.24 5.51 6.19
N ASP A 93 -10.04 6.01 6.49
CA ASP A 93 -9.85 7.38 6.93
C ASP A 93 -9.97 8.36 5.75
N LYS A 94 -10.65 9.49 5.96
CA LYS A 94 -10.79 10.56 4.94
C LYS A 94 -9.45 11.16 4.49
N VAL A 95 -8.40 11.06 5.30
CA VAL A 95 -7.06 11.50 4.92
C VAL A 95 -6.58 10.85 3.61
N LEU A 96 -7.04 9.63 3.32
CA LEU A 96 -6.71 8.88 2.11
C LEU A 96 -7.15 9.58 0.82
N GLU A 97 -8.22 10.41 0.87
CA GLU A 97 -8.70 11.17 -0.29
C GLU A 97 -7.68 12.22 -0.78
N ASN A 98 -6.74 12.61 0.10
CA ASN A 98 -5.70 13.58 -0.18
C ASN A 98 -4.30 12.97 -0.35
N ILE A 99 -4.17 11.64 -0.34
CA ILE A 99 -2.89 10.94 -0.52
C ILE A 99 -2.80 10.43 -1.95
N TRP A 100 -2.08 11.17 -2.80
CA TRP A 100 -1.89 10.88 -4.22
C TRP A 100 -0.65 10.04 -4.54
N SER A 101 0.29 9.90 -3.61
CA SER A 101 1.61 9.32 -3.83
C SER A 101 1.59 7.93 -4.51
N THR A 102 0.61 7.08 -4.20
CA THR A 102 0.49 5.76 -4.85
C THR A 102 0.01 5.90 -6.30
N ALA A 103 -0.89 6.83 -6.59
CA ALA A 103 -1.34 7.08 -7.96
C ALA A 103 -0.22 7.71 -8.80
N GLU A 104 0.53 8.65 -8.23
CA GLU A 104 1.71 9.26 -8.86
C GLU A 104 2.82 8.23 -9.13
N HIS A 105 3.06 7.31 -8.20
CA HIS A 105 4.01 6.21 -8.41
C HIS A 105 3.56 5.26 -9.52
N ASN A 106 2.26 4.98 -9.60
CA ASN A 106 1.68 4.18 -10.68
C ASN A 106 1.91 4.86 -12.04
N LEU A 107 1.65 6.17 -12.15
CA LEU A 107 1.94 6.95 -13.35
C LEU A 107 3.44 6.91 -13.70
N TYR A 108 4.32 7.05 -12.71
CA TYR A 108 5.77 6.95 -12.92
C TYR A 108 6.15 5.59 -13.54
N LEU A 109 5.61 4.49 -13.05
CA LEU A 109 5.85 3.16 -13.62
C LEU A 109 5.37 3.07 -15.07
N MET A 110 4.15 3.55 -15.36
CA MET A 110 3.60 3.57 -16.73
C MET A 110 4.45 4.41 -17.68
N LEU A 111 4.98 5.55 -17.25
CA LEU A 111 5.87 6.39 -18.06
C LEU A 111 7.25 5.76 -18.28
N SER A 112 7.72 4.95 -17.34
CA SER A 112 9.05 4.32 -17.40
C SER A 112 9.07 3.07 -18.28
N LEU A 113 7.99 2.27 -18.28
CA LEU A 113 7.90 1.01 -19.02
C LEU A 113 8.24 1.16 -20.53
N PRO A 114 7.58 2.04 -21.30
CA PRO A 114 7.82 2.15 -22.73
C PRO A 114 9.19 2.76 -23.07
N ARG A 115 9.84 3.42 -22.11
CA ARG A 115 11.17 4.03 -22.31
C ARG A 115 12.32 3.07 -22.02
N ASN A 116 12.07 2.00 -21.30
CA ASN A 116 13.04 0.95 -20.99
C ASN A 116 13.05 -0.19 -22.03
N THR A 117 12.22 -0.10 -23.07
CA THR A 117 12.16 -1.06 -24.15
C THR A 117 12.91 -0.55 -25.38
N LYS A 118 13.28 -1.45 -26.32
CA LYS A 118 13.89 -1.05 -27.60
C LYS A 118 12.95 -0.24 -28.49
N ASN A 119 11.65 -0.36 -28.28
CA ASN A 119 10.62 0.35 -29.01
C ASN A 119 10.01 1.42 -28.11
N ILE A 120 10.34 2.68 -28.35
CA ILE A 120 9.74 3.81 -27.66
C ILE A 120 8.29 3.94 -28.12
N VAL A 121 7.35 3.93 -27.19
CA VAL A 121 5.91 4.03 -27.46
C VAL A 121 5.36 5.29 -26.80
N GLU A 122 4.52 6.02 -27.51
CA GLU A 122 3.83 7.19 -27.00
C GLU A 122 2.51 6.80 -26.34
N LEU A 123 2.34 7.19 -25.08
CA LEU A 123 1.16 6.77 -24.27
C LEU A 123 -0.16 7.35 -24.79
N HIS A 124 -0.13 8.52 -25.45
CA HIS A 124 -1.35 9.14 -25.99
C HIS A 124 -1.96 8.36 -27.19
N GLU A 125 -1.24 7.37 -27.73
CA GLU A 125 -1.78 6.42 -28.71
C GLU A 125 -2.27 5.11 -28.07
N LYS A 126 -2.08 4.95 -26.77
CA LYS A 126 -2.33 3.72 -26.01
C LYS A 126 -3.55 3.81 -25.12
N ALA A 127 -4.12 2.68 -24.80
CA ALA A 127 -5.22 2.55 -23.88
C ALA A 127 -4.75 1.99 -22.53
N LEU A 128 -5.26 2.58 -21.45
CA LEU A 128 -5.06 2.14 -20.08
C LEU A 128 -6.29 1.36 -19.61
N GLY A 129 -6.09 0.13 -19.14
CA GLY A 129 -7.05 -0.62 -18.35
C GLY A 129 -6.79 -0.43 -16.85
N ILE A 130 -7.82 -0.13 -16.09
CA ILE A 130 -7.76 -0.02 -14.63
C ILE A 130 -8.60 -1.14 -14.03
N LEU A 131 -7.95 -2.13 -13.42
CA LEU A 131 -8.60 -3.20 -12.68
C LEU A 131 -8.67 -2.84 -11.20
N GLY A 132 -9.88 -2.77 -10.65
CA GLY A 132 -10.17 -2.23 -9.33
C GLY A 132 -10.43 -0.72 -9.38
N TYR A 133 -11.70 -0.33 -9.46
CA TYR A 133 -12.11 1.06 -9.63
C TYR A 133 -12.63 1.70 -8.32
N GLY A 134 -11.92 1.37 -7.22
CA GLY A 134 -12.08 2.01 -5.93
C GLY A 134 -11.44 3.41 -5.87
N ARG A 135 -11.13 3.90 -4.68
CA ARG A 135 -10.48 5.21 -4.47
C ARG A 135 -9.22 5.39 -5.33
N LEU A 136 -8.30 4.43 -5.28
CA LEU A 136 -7.02 4.52 -6.00
C LEU A 136 -7.22 4.45 -7.51
N GLY A 137 -8.07 3.54 -8.01
CA GLY A 137 -8.38 3.45 -9.44
C GLY A 137 -8.94 4.76 -10.00
N LYS A 138 -9.82 5.46 -9.25
CA LYS A 138 -10.35 6.78 -9.62
C LYS A 138 -9.28 7.87 -9.65
N MET A 139 -8.34 7.85 -8.69
CA MET A 139 -7.20 8.77 -8.69
C MET A 139 -6.29 8.54 -9.91
N ILE A 140 -6.03 7.27 -10.25
CA ILE A 140 -5.22 6.90 -11.41
C ILE A 140 -5.93 7.33 -12.70
N GLU A 141 -7.23 7.07 -12.84
CA GLU A 141 -7.99 7.58 -13.99
C GLU A 141 -7.83 9.09 -14.13
N HIS A 142 -8.02 9.83 -13.03
CA HIS A 142 -7.95 11.28 -13.04
C HIS A 142 -6.62 11.82 -13.57
N ILE A 143 -5.48 11.26 -13.13
CA ILE A 143 -4.15 11.72 -13.57
C ILE A 143 -3.71 11.14 -14.92
N CYS A 144 -4.22 9.96 -15.31
CA CYS A 144 -3.82 9.28 -16.54
C CYS A 144 -4.71 9.60 -17.75
N LYS A 145 -5.95 10.00 -17.54
CA LYS A 145 -6.90 10.33 -18.61
C LYS A 145 -6.40 11.34 -19.66
N PRO A 146 -5.67 12.42 -19.29
CA PRO A 146 -5.09 13.34 -20.26
C PRO A 146 -3.82 12.79 -20.97
N ILE A 147 -3.29 11.65 -20.55
CA ILE A 147 -2.04 11.08 -21.04
C ILE A 147 -2.30 9.94 -22.03
N PHE A 148 -3.33 9.11 -21.76
CA PHE A 148 -3.69 7.97 -22.59
C PHE A 148 -4.80 8.33 -23.59
N LYS A 149 -4.84 7.62 -24.73
CA LYS A 149 -5.88 7.75 -25.74
C LYS A 149 -7.26 7.42 -25.18
N ASN A 150 -7.35 6.30 -24.46
CA ASN A 150 -8.56 5.81 -23.80
C ASN A 150 -8.21 5.25 -22.41
N VAL A 151 -9.18 5.30 -21.50
CA VAL A 151 -9.09 4.64 -20.20
C VAL A 151 -10.33 3.76 -20.05
N TYR A 152 -10.12 2.48 -19.82
CA TYR A 152 -11.16 1.47 -19.57
C TYR A 152 -11.06 0.97 -18.15
N THR A 153 -12.18 0.65 -17.53
CA THR A 153 -12.23 0.27 -16.13
C THR A 153 -12.92 -1.09 -15.94
N SER A 154 -12.50 -1.83 -14.93
CA SER A 154 -13.12 -3.08 -14.50
C SER A 154 -13.12 -3.17 -12.97
N ASP A 155 -14.25 -3.58 -12.40
CA ASP A 155 -14.42 -3.83 -10.98
C ASP A 155 -15.34 -5.04 -10.76
N ILE A 156 -15.61 -5.43 -9.51
CA ILE A 156 -16.38 -6.62 -9.13
C ILE A 156 -17.72 -6.72 -9.87
N ASN A 157 -18.41 -5.59 -10.07
CA ASN A 157 -19.79 -5.57 -10.61
C ASN A 157 -19.88 -5.13 -12.08
N TYR A 158 -18.77 -4.75 -12.69
CA TYR A 158 -18.78 -4.29 -14.08
C TYR A 158 -17.40 -4.38 -14.73
N THR A 159 -17.42 -4.47 -16.06
CA THR A 159 -16.23 -4.35 -16.91
C THR A 159 -16.62 -3.59 -18.16
N ASP A 160 -15.87 -2.55 -18.51
CA ASP A 160 -16.06 -1.86 -19.77
C ASP A 160 -15.92 -2.82 -20.95
N SER A 161 -16.78 -2.72 -21.95
CA SER A 161 -16.85 -3.66 -23.07
C SER A 161 -15.54 -3.78 -23.86
N GLN A 162 -14.73 -2.75 -23.86
CA GLN A 162 -13.43 -2.71 -24.55
C GLN A 162 -12.24 -3.03 -23.64
N PHE A 163 -12.47 -3.29 -22.34
CA PHE A 163 -11.40 -3.48 -21.36
C PHE A 163 -10.38 -4.54 -21.79
N PHE A 164 -10.82 -5.73 -22.19
CA PHE A 164 -9.91 -6.79 -22.61
C PHE A 164 -9.40 -6.63 -24.05
N ASN A 165 -10.20 -6.02 -24.94
CA ASN A 165 -9.86 -5.93 -26.36
C ASN A 165 -8.89 -4.79 -26.66
N GLU A 166 -8.96 -3.70 -25.93
CA GLU A 166 -8.25 -2.45 -26.26
C GLU A 166 -7.13 -2.06 -25.29
N THR A 167 -7.04 -2.67 -24.11
CA THR A 167 -6.02 -2.33 -23.12
C THR A 167 -4.61 -2.68 -23.59
N ASP A 168 -3.75 -1.67 -23.65
CA ASP A 168 -2.30 -1.81 -23.91
C ASP A 168 -1.49 -1.83 -22.58
N PHE A 169 -1.94 -1.10 -21.57
CA PHE A 169 -1.35 -1.01 -20.23
C PHE A 169 -2.39 -1.38 -19.17
N LEU A 170 -2.07 -2.28 -18.28
CA LEU A 170 -2.95 -2.70 -17.19
C LEU A 170 -2.45 -2.19 -15.84
N SER A 171 -3.26 -1.40 -15.16
CA SER A 171 -3.06 -0.98 -13.78
C SER A 171 -3.95 -1.82 -12.86
N ILE A 172 -3.33 -2.57 -11.92
CA ILE A 172 -4.01 -3.46 -10.99
C ILE A 172 -4.09 -2.76 -9.63
N ASN A 173 -5.31 -2.46 -9.16
CA ASN A 173 -5.59 -1.67 -7.95
C ASN A 173 -6.57 -2.37 -7.01
N VAL A 174 -6.68 -3.67 -7.12
CA VAL A 174 -7.46 -4.50 -6.20
C VAL A 174 -6.73 -4.66 -4.87
N ASP A 175 -7.47 -4.67 -3.77
CA ASP A 175 -6.91 -4.99 -2.46
C ASP A 175 -6.66 -6.51 -2.36
N LEU A 176 -5.66 -6.89 -1.56
CA LEU A 176 -5.35 -8.29 -1.32
C LEU A 176 -6.38 -8.88 -0.35
N ARG A 177 -7.13 -9.88 -0.83
CA ARG A 177 -8.08 -10.71 -0.07
C ARG A 177 -7.88 -12.17 -0.45
N ASP A 178 -8.35 -13.08 0.39
CA ASP A 178 -8.23 -14.52 0.12
C ASP A 178 -8.90 -14.92 -1.21
N GLU A 179 -10.04 -14.28 -1.55
CA GLU A 179 -10.83 -14.56 -2.75
C GLU A 179 -10.13 -14.13 -4.05
N ASN A 180 -9.14 -13.22 -3.98
CA ASN A 180 -8.45 -12.73 -5.19
C ASN A 180 -6.95 -13.07 -5.23
N ILE A 181 -6.48 -13.93 -4.32
CA ILE A 181 -5.11 -14.48 -4.40
C ILE A 181 -4.96 -15.26 -5.69
N GLY A 182 -3.98 -14.87 -6.51
CA GLY A 182 -3.70 -15.53 -7.79
C GLY A 182 -4.69 -15.21 -8.92
N MET A 183 -5.58 -14.22 -8.76
CA MET A 183 -6.57 -13.85 -9.79
C MET A 183 -5.95 -13.39 -11.12
N ILE A 184 -4.74 -12.87 -11.08
CA ILE A 184 -3.99 -12.46 -12.28
C ILE A 184 -3.06 -13.61 -12.66
N ASP A 185 -3.62 -14.58 -13.31
CA ASP A 185 -2.92 -15.76 -13.82
C ASP A 185 -2.78 -15.73 -15.36
N SER A 186 -2.26 -16.80 -15.94
CA SER A 186 -2.10 -16.92 -17.39
C SER A 186 -3.44 -16.92 -18.13
N GLU A 187 -4.50 -17.47 -17.54
CA GLU A 187 -5.84 -17.45 -18.12
C GLU A 187 -6.41 -16.04 -18.13
N TYR A 188 -6.26 -15.30 -17.01
CA TYR A 188 -6.69 -13.90 -16.95
C TYR A 188 -5.96 -13.05 -17.98
N ILE A 189 -4.63 -13.18 -18.07
CA ILE A 189 -3.81 -12.41 -19.04
C ILE A 189 -4.18 -12.78 -20.47
N SER A 190 -4.51 -14.05 -20.78
CA SER A 190 -4.90 -14.48 -22.12
C SER A 190 -6.18 -13.84 -22.65
N LYS A 191 -7.01 -13.21 -21.80
CA LYS A 191 -8.21 -12.48 -22.21
C LYS A 191 -7.89 -11.17 -22.94
N PHE A 192 -6.68 -10.63 -22.75
CA PHE A 192 -6.23 -9.43 -23.46
C PHE A 192 -5.77 -9.77 -24.86
N GLN A 193 -6.28 -9.05 -25.84
CA GLN A 193 -6.07 -9.36 -27.27
C GLN A 193 -4.88 -8.61 -27.88
N LYS A 194 -4.13 -7.83 -27.09
CA LYS A 194 -2.99 -7.04 -27.53
C LYS A 194 -1.68 -7.50 -26.89
#